data_aba8f3076517421ff61a177ba1bd14b5
#
_entry.id   aba8f3076517421ff61a177ba1bd14b5
#
_cell.length_a   1.000
_cell.length_b   1.000
_cell.length_c   1.000
_cell.angle_alpha   90.00
_cell.angle_beta   90.00
_cell.angle_gamma   90.00
#
_symmetry.space_group_name_H-M   'P 1'
#
loop_
_entity.id
_entity.type
_entity.pdbx_description
1 polymer ?
#
loop_
_entity_poly.entity_id
_entity_poly.type
_entity_poly.pdbx_seq_one_letter_code
_entity_poly.pdbx_strand_id
1 'polypeptide(L)'
;LLDALATPLCWLDAEGTIAGCNTAFARWLGVSARRVRGARFDALDGEGERVRDLLARLGDGVDEPLRARRARLRLPGSEERFADLWLTRSNEGVLVEVHPADEFPGEDPATTLPSALHAALKGLAHEVKNPLAGLKGAAQLLARRSHGDADAQRYIEVIRHECDRLAALVDRLLDPAPPQALVPTNVHEALERVRLLAEADAGWSVRLLRDYDPSLPETMADADRLTQALWNLVRNAIEAGAAEVRLRTRADHNGLIGDKPFRLALRIEIEDNGRGVPDSLAERIFLPLVSGRAEGSGLGLTLAQQVAREHGGSLAYRSRPGHTVFTLLLPVE
;
A
#
# COMPACT_ATOMS: atom_id res chain seq x y z
N LEU A 1 -3.43 -33.59 17.83
CA LEU A 1 -2.17 -33.01 17.36
C LEU A 1 -2.39 -31.55 16.87
N LEU A 2 -3.47 -31.27 16.11
CA LEU A 2 -3.74 -29.92 15.56
C LEU A 2 -4.00 -28.87 16.66
N ASP A 3 -4.54 -29.27 17.81
CA ASP A 3 -4.78 -28.34 18.93
C ASP A 3 -3.50 -27.90 19.66
N ALA A 4 -2.37 -28.57 19.41
CA ALA A 4 -1.07 -28.19 19.94
C ALA A 4 -0.36 -27.12 19.08
N LEU A 5 -0.87 -26.86 17.89
CA LEU A 5 -0.29 -25.84 16.99
C LEU A 5 -0.74 -24.44 17.41
N ALA A 6 0.21 -23.50 17.40
CA ALA A 6 -0.06 -22.09 17.67
C ALA A 6 -0.73 -21.38 16.49
N THR A 7 -0.54 -21.90 15.27
CA THR A 7 -1.16 -21.37 14.06
C THR A 7 -2.66 -21.66 14.06
N PRO A 8 -3.53 -20.67 13.92
CA PRO A 8 -4.96 -20.85 13.74
C PRO A 8 -5.27 -21.67 12.48
N LEU A 9 -5.99 -22.78 12.64
CA LEU A 9 -6.35 -23.71 11.56
C LEU A 9 -7.83 -24.05 11.62
N CYS A 10 -8.48 -24.12 10.43
CA CYS A 10 -9.78 -24.76 10.30
C CYS A 10 -9.79 -25.65 9.06
N TRP A 11 -10.70 -26.62 9.03
CA TRP A 11 -10.89 -27.51 7.87
C TRP A 11 -12.34 -27.51 7.45
N LEU A 12 -12.50 -27.44 6.13
CA LEU A 12 -13.80 -27.35 5.48
C LEU A 12 -14.13 -28.67 4.82
N ASP A 13 -15.41 -29.01 4.80
CA ASP A 13 -15.94 -30.09 3.97
C ASP A 13 -16.02 -29.70 2.48
N ALA A 14 -16.50 -30.58 1.65
CA ALA A 14 -16.64 -30.37 0.20
C ALA A 14 -17.59 -29.22 -0.16
N GLU A 15 -18.51 -28.89 0.72
CA GLU A 15 -19.51 -27.82 0.57
C GLU A 15 -18.98 -26.45 1.07
N GLY A 16 -17.75 -26.40 1.61
CA GLY A 16 -17.14 -25.17 2.16
C GLY A 16 -17.63 -24.81 3.57
N THR A 17 -18.23 -25.80 4.28
CA THR A 17 -18.67 -25.66 5.66
C THR A 17 -17.54 -26.04 6.60
N ILE A 18 -17.39 -25.33 7.71
CA ILE A 18 -16.34 -25.60 8.70
C ILE A 18 -16.67 -26.90 9.44
N ALA A 19 -16.00 -27.97 9.08
CA ALA A 19 -16.10 -29.29 9.76
C ALA A 19 -15.42 -29.24 11.12
N GLY A 20 -14.39 -28.43 11.30
CA GLY A 20 -13.74 -28.21 12.57
C GLY A 20 -12.65 -27.16 12.55
N CYS A 21 -12.11 -26.86 13.73
CA CYS A 21 -10.98 -25.93 13.87
C CYS A 21 -10.15 -26.30 15.11
N ASN A 22 -8.89 -25.83 15.14
CA ASN A 22 -8.07 -25.97 16.33
C ASN A 22 -8.36 -24.88 17.37
N THR A 23 -7.85 -25.08 18.59
CA THR A 23 -8.02 -24.13 19.70
C THR A 23 -7.47 -22.74 19.38
N ALA A 24 -6.39 -22.64 18.59
CA ALA A 24 -5.79 -21.38 18.18
C ALA A 24 -6.74 -20.55 17.29
N PHE A 25 -7.45 -21.19 16.36
CA PHE A 25 -8.44 -20.54 15.50
C PHE A 25 -9.62 -19.99 16.30
N ALA A 26 -10.19 -20.81 17.17
CA ALA A 26 -11.31 -20.42 18.03
C ALA A 26 -10.94 -19.23 18.94
N ARG A 27 -9.74 -19.27 19.53
CA ARG A 27 -9.19 -18.18 20.35
C ARG A 27 -8.96 -16.91 19.55
N TRP A 28 -8.35 -17.05 18.37
CA TRP A 28 -8.08 -15.91 17.51
C TRP A 28 -9.38 -15.22 17.06
N LEU A 29 -10.41 -15.99 16.68
CA LEU A 29 -11.71 -15.45 16.27
C LEU A 29 -12.56 -14.95 17.47
N GLY A 30 -12.12 -15.20 18.71
CA GLY A 30 -12.82 -14.77 19.92
C GLY A 30 -14.11 -15.55 20.21
N VAL A 31 -14.25 -16.78 19.70
CA VAL A 31 -15.46 -17.59 19.82
C VAL A 31 -15.14 -19.04 20.21
N SER A 32 -16.14 -19.78 20.66
CA SER A 32 -15.94 -21.21 20.93
C SER A 32 -15.92 -22.05 19.66
N ALA A 33 -15.11 -23.11 19.61
CA ALA A 33 -15.04 -24.02 18.46
C ALA A 33 -16.42 -24.63 18.08
N ARG A 34 -17.32 -24.79 19.05
CA ARG A 34 -18.70 -25.25 18.80
C ARG A 34 -19.52 -24.27 17.99
N ARG A 35 -19.28 -22.98 18.16
CA ARG A 35 -20.00 -21.91 17.45
C ARG A 35 -19.53 -21.76 15.99
N VAL A 36 -18.29 -22.11 15.72
CA VAL A 36 -17.69 -22.05 14.38
C VAL A 36 -18.05 -23.24 13.52
N ARG A 37 -18.13 -24.43 14.13
CA ARG A 37 -18.47 -25.69 13.45
C ARG A 37 -19.86 -25.59 12.81
N GLY A 38 -19.99 -25.98 11.54
CA GLY A 38 -21.22 -25.95 10.78
C GLY A 38 -21.54 -24.60 10.15
N ALA A 39 -20.74 -23.55 10.40
CA ALA A 39 -20.83 -22.30 9.67
C ALA A 39 -20.17 -22.42 8.29
N ARG A 40 -20.71 -21.78 7.29
CA ARG A 40 -20.04 -21.65 6.00
C ARG A 40 -18.85 -20.73 6.14
N PHE A 41 -17.72 -21.12 5.57
CA PHE A 41 -16.50 -20.31 5.68
C PHE A 41 -16.61 -19.00 4.91
N ASP A 42 -17.28 -19.01 3.75
CA ASP A 42 -17.57 -17.80 2.97
C ASP A 42 -18.50 -16.81 3.70
N ALA A 43 -19.31 -17.28 4.64
CA ALA A 43 -20.15 -16.41 5.48
C ALA A 43 -19.36 -15.67 6.59
N LEU A 44 -18.11 -16.06 6.85
CA LEU A 44 -17.20 -15.33 7.72
C LEU A 44 -16.55 -14.14 7.03
N ASP A 45 -16.52 -14.14 5.70
CA ASP A 45 -15.98 -13.05 4.89
C ASP A 45 -16.92 -11.84 4.94
N GLY A 46 -16.44 -10.71 5.44
CA GLY A 46 -17.22 -9.48 5.54
C GLY A 46 -17.69 -8.94 4.18
N GLU A 47 -17.01 -9.32 3.10
CA GLU A 47 -17.34 -8.95 1.71
C GLU A 47 -17.98 -10.10 0.92
N GLY A 48 -18.00 -11.32 1.44
CA GLY A 48 -18.78 -12.46 0.97
C GLY A 48 -18.39 -13.09 -0.38
N GLU A 49 -17.64 -12.39 -1.21
CA GLU A 49 -17.33 -12.83 -2.59
C GLU A 49 -15.92 -13.42 -2.73
N ARG A 50 -14.92 -12.85 -2.06
CA ARG A 50 -13.50 -13.23 -2.20
C ARG A 50 -13.20 -14.67 -1.79
N VAL A 51 -13.67 -15.05 -0.62
CA VAL A 51 -13.43 -16.41 -0.11
C VAL A 51 -14.19 -17.44 -0.93
N ARG A 52 -15.39 -17.11 -1.41
CA ARG A 52 -16.18 -17.97 -2.29
C ARG A 52 -15.46 -18.23 -3.61
N ASP A 53 -14.90 -17.20 -4.25
CA ASP A 53 -14.17 -17.34 -5.50
C ASP A 53 -12.90 -18.17 -5.34
N LEU A 54 -12.19 -18.01 -4.19
CA LEU A 54 -11.01 -18.82 -3.87
C LEU A 54 -11.38 -20.29 -3.69
N LEU A 55 -12.47 -20.58 -2.96
CA LEU A 55 -12.95 -21.96 -2.76
C LEU A 55 -13.39 -22.60 -4.10
N ALA A 56 -14.04 -21.84 -4.97
CA ALA A 56 -14.42 -22.31 -6.31
C ALA A 56 -13.18 -22.68 -7.13
N ARG A 57 -12.15 -21.86 -7.12
CA ARG A 57 -10.88 -22.11 -7.84
C ARG A 57 -10.12 -23.32 -7.33
N LEU A 58 -10.16 -23.60 -6.02
CA LEU A 58 -9.61 -24.85 -5.48
C LEU A 58 -10.37 -26.07 -6.01
N GLY A 59 -11.68 -25.92 -6.31
CA GLY A 59 -12.50 -26.96 -6.94
C GLY A 59 -12.02 -27.34 -8.36
N ASP A 60 -11.43 -26.39 -9.10
CA ASP A 60 -10.97 -26.58 -10.49
C ASP A 60 -9.60 -27.28 -10.63
N GLY A 61 -9.08 -27.91 -9.57
CA GLY A 61 -7.90 -28.79 -9.66
C GLY A 61 -6.56 -28.10 -9.51
N VAL A 62 -6.50 -27.00 -8.79
CA VAL A 62 -5.22 -26.36 -8.42
C VAL A 62 -4.58 -27.14 -7.27
N ASP A 63 -3.46 -27.80 -7.53
CA ASP A 63 -2.70 -28.56 -6.52
C ASP A 63 -1.86 -27.68 -5.58
N GLU A 64 -1.69 -26.40 -5.92
CA GLU A 64 -0.93 -25.46 -5.10
C GLU A 64 -1.81 -24.70 -4.11
N PRO A 65 -1.28 -24.36 -2.90
CA PRO A 65 -2.02 -23.59 -1.93
C PRO A 65 -2.43 -22.23 -2.49
N LEU A 66 -3.71 -21.90 -2.42
CA LEU A 66 -4.21 -20.56 -2.74
C LEU A 66 -4.04 -19.64 -1.53
N ARG A 67 -3.71 -18.38 -1.77
CA ARG A 67 -3.49 -17.39 -0.73
C ARG A 67 -4.46 -16.24 -0.88
N ALA A 68 -5.25 -15.97 0.16
CA ALA A 68 -5.98 -14.72 0.29
C ALA A 68 -5.23 -13.84 1.29
N ARG A 69 -4.75 -12.70 0.83
CA ARG A 69 -4.17 -11.70 1.71
C ARG A 69 -5.26 -10.80 2.26
N ARG A 70 -5.16 -10.50 3.57
CA ARG A 70 -6.03 -9.54 4.26
C ARG A 70 -7.50 -9.88 4.17
N ALA A 71 -7.84 -11.15 4.29
CA ALA A 71 -9.22 -11.53 4.43
C ALA A 71 -9.79 -10.92 5.71
N ARG A 72 -10.96 -10.31 5.60
CA ARG A 72 -11.76 -9.86 6.74
C ARG A 72 -12.61 -11.00 7.21
N LEU A 73 -12.39 -11.49 8.40
CA LEU A 73 -13.21 -12.54 8.97
C LEU A 73 -14.01 -12.02 10.16
N ARG A 74 -15.32 -12.19 10.11
CA ARG A 74 -16.24 -11.82 11.17
C ARG A 74 -17.37 -12.83 11.33
N LEU A 75 -17.61 -13.27 12.54
CA LEU A 75 -18.85 -13.96 12.89
C LEU A 75 -19.89 -12.94 13.37
N PRO A 76 -21.19 -13.18 13.15
CA PRO A 76 -22.23 -12.34 13.71
C PRO A 76 -22.09 -12.19 15.22
N GLY A 77 -21.90 -10.95 15.70
CA GLY A 77 -21.70 -10.62 17.11
C GLY A 77 -20.27 -10.82 17.65
N SER A 78 -19.27 -10.96 16.78
CA SER A 78 -17.84 -10.89 17.13
C SER A 78 -17.17 -9.67 16.52
N GLU A 79 -15.98 -9.34 17.03
CA GLU A 79 -15.12 -8.34 16.41
C GLU A 79 -14.61 -8.82 15.06
N GLU A 80 -14.40 -7.88 14.15
CA GLU A 80 -13.78 -8.12 12.86
C GLU A 80 -12.29 -8.43 13.06
N ARG A 81 -11.79 -9.45 12.36
CA ARG A 81 -10.41 -9.90 12.42
C ARG A 81 -9.82 -9.96 11.01
N PHE A 82 -8.57 -9.58 10.89
CA PHE A 82 -7.85 -9.61 9.64
C PHE A 82 -6.80 -10.70 9.65
N ALA A 83 -6.67 -11.39 8.53
CA ALA A 83 -5.67 -12.44 8.38
C ALA A 83 -5.30 -12.69 6.92
N ASP A 84 -4.08 -13.17 6.70
CA ASP A 84 -3.74 -13.87 5.48
C ASP A 84 -4.22 -15.33 5.59
N LEU A 85 -4.92 -15.80 4.58
CA LEU A 85 -5.44 -17.16 4.50
C LEU A 85 -4.65 -17.97 3.50
N TRP A 86 -4.27 -19.16 3.88
CA TRP A 86 -3.70 -20.17 2.98
C TRP A 86 -4.67 -21.33 2.90
N LEU A 87 -5.18 -21.60 1.70
CA LEU A 87 -6.16 -22.63 1.45
C LEU A 87 -5.47 -23.76 0.68
N THR A 88 -5.39 -24.93 1.29
CA THR A 88 -4.76 -26.13 0.72
C THR A 88 -5.82 -27.19 0.55
N ARG A 89 -5.92 -27.78 -0.64
CA ARG A 89 -6.78 -28.94 -0.89
C ARG A 89 -6.22 -30.17 -0.17
N SER A 90 -7.09 -30.94 0.45
CA SER A 90 -6.78 -32.25 1.02
C SER A 90 -7.78 -33.29 0.49
N ASN A 91 -7.50 -34.56 0.74
CA ASN A 91 -8.40 -35.67 0.35
C ASN A 91 -9.79 -35.57 1.00
N GLU A 92 -9.91 -34.88 2.12
CA GLU A 92 -11.13 -34.77 2.94
C GLU A 92 -11.80 -33.39 2.86
N GLY A 93 -11.29 -32.46 2.01
CA GLY A 93 -11.81 -31.11 1.89
C GLY A 93 -10.71 -30.06 1.76
N VAL A 94 -10.88 -28.90 2.38
CA VAL A 94 -9.93 -27.78 2.33
C VAL A 94 -9.40 -27.49 3.72
N LEU A 95 -8.07 -27.49 3.86
CA LEU A 95 -7.40 -26.97 5.05
C LEU A 95 -7.18 -25.45 4.86
N VAL A 96 -7.59 -24.68 5.84
CA VAL A 96 -7.38 -23.23 5.90
C VAL A 96 -6.45 -22.91 7.06
N GLU A 97 -5.26 -22.40 6.70
CA GLU A 97 -4.34 -21.82 7.67
C GLU A 97 -4.60 -20.31 7.73
N VAL A 98 -4.71 -19.81 8.94
CA VAL A 98 -4.98 -18.40 9.18
C VAL A 98 -3.74 -17.79 9.82
N HIS A 99 -3.18 -16.79 9.17
CA HIS A 99 -2.06 -16.03 9.68
C HIS A 99 -2.59 -14.65 10.10
N PRO A 100 -2.84 -14.45 11.42
CA PRO A 100 -3.35 -13.19 11.92
C PRO A 100 -2.49 -12.02 11.42
N ALA A 101 -3.13 -11.05 10.82
CA ALA A 101 -2.48 -9.81 10.40
C ALA A 101 -2.86 -8.74 11.40
N ASP A 102 -1.88 -8.19 12.10
CA ASP A 102 -2.02 -6.93 12.87
C ASP A 102 -2.01 -5.73 11.91
N GLU A 103 -2.52 -5.94 10.69
CA GLU A 103 -2.53 -4.94 9.65
C GLU A 103 -3.89 -4.25 9.64
N PHE A 104 -3.85 -2.93 9.72
CA PHE A 104 -4.97 -2.12 9.28
C PHE A 104 -5.00 -2.20 7.74
N PRO A 105 -5.99 -2.86 7.14
CA PRO A 105 -6.27 -2.62 5.75
C PRO A 105 -6.79 -1.19 5.71
N GLY A 106 -5.98 -0.26 5.27
CA GLY A 106 -6.56 0.99 4.83
C GLY A 106 -7.64 0.61 3.81
N GLU A 107 -8.90 0.94 4.08
CA GLU A 107 -9.92 0.86 3.05
C GLU A 107 -9.30 1.45 1.80
N ASP A 108 -9.42 0.78 0.67
CA ASP A 108 -8.87 1.33 -0.57
C ASP A 108 -9.62 2.65 -0.82
N PRO A 109 -8.97 3.82 -0.63
CA PRO A 109 -9.65 5.10 -0.78
C PRO A 109 -10.20 5.27 -2.20
N ALA A 110 -9.78 4.43 -3.14
CA ALA A 110 -10.27 4.44 -4.50
C ALA A 110 -11.63 3.76 -4.65
N THR A 111 -12.01 2.86 -3.74
CA THR A 111 -13.38 2.32 -3.72
C THR A 111 -14.34 3.25 -2.99
N THR A 112 -13.82 4.09 -2.08
CA THR A 112 -14.60 5.02 -1.27
C THR A 112 -14.53 6.48 -1.73
N LEU A 113 -13.51 6.86 -2.54
CA LEU A 113 -13.46 8.18 -3.18
C LEU A 113 -14.22 8.14 -4.51
N PRO A 114 -15.47 8.66 -4.57
CA PRO A 114 -16.20 8.72 -5.83
C PRO A 114 -15.39 9.47 -6.89
N SER A 115 -15.52 9.08 -8.15
CA SER A 115 -15.00 9.82 -9.30
C SER A 115 -15.35 11.33 -9.25
N ALA A 116 -16.44 11.68 -8.58
CA ALA A 116 -16.84 13.03 -8.26
C ALA A 116 -15.85 13.80 -7.37
N LEU A 117 -15.22 13.16 -6.38
CA LEU A 117 -14.22 13.83 -5.53
C LEU A 117 -12.92 14.05 -6.30
N HIS A 118 -12.50 13.10 -7.14
CA HIS A 118 -11.35 13.28 -8.02
C HIS A 118 -11.59 14.42 -9.02
N ALA A 119 -12.79 14.51 -9.60
CA ALA A 119 -13.19 15.61 -10.47
C ALA A 119 -13.26 16.95 -9.72
N ALA A 120 -13.74 16.95 -8.47
CA ALA A 120 -13.79 18.15 -7.62
C ALA A 120 -12.38 18.62 -7.22
N LEU A 121 -11.47 17.70 -6.88
CA LEU A 121 -10.07 18.01 -6.61
C LEU A 121 -9.39 18.59 -7.87
N LYS A 122 -9.69 18.05 -9.05
CA LYS A 122 -9.20 18.59 -10.33
C LYS A 122 -9.73 19.99 -10.61
N GLY A 123 -11.01 20.26 -10.31
CA GLY A 123 -11.61 21.60 -10.39
C GLY A 123 -10.94 22.60 -9.44
N LEU A 124 -10.84 22.23 -8.16
CA LEU A 124 -10.19 23.04 -7.12
C LEU A 124 -8.75 23.40 -7.45
N ALA A 125 -8.01 22.51 -8.08
CA ALA A 125 -6.63 22.79 -8.41
C ALA A 125 -6.50 23.76 -9.60
N HIS A 126 -7.38 23.68 -10.59
CA HIS A 126 -7.44 24.73 -11.62
C HIS A 126 -7.78 26.08 -11.00
N GLU A 127 -8.69 26.12 -10.02
CA GLU A 127 -9.04 27.34 -9.29
C GLU A 127 -7.90 27.87 -8.40
N VAL A 128 -7.04 27.00 -7.86
CA VAL A 128 -5.85 27.39 -7.07
C VAL A 128 -4.71 27.87 -7.98
N LYS A 129 -4.50 27.25 -9.14
CA LYS A 129 -3.49 27.69 -10.11
C LYS A 129 -3.71 29.12 -10.62
N ASN A 130 -4.97 29.51 -10.79
CA ASN A 130 -5.32 30.83 -11.29
C ASN A 130 -4.80 31.97 -10.38
N PRO A 131 -5.10 32.03 -9.06
CA PRO A 131 -4.56 33.04 -8.17
C PRO A 131 -3.03 32.96 -8.02
N LEU A 132 -2.44 31.75 -8.05
CA LEU A 132 -0.98 31.60 -8.02
C LEU A 132 -0.32 32.22 -9.25
N ALA A 133 -0.89 32.07 -10.45
CA ALA A 133 -0.42 32.72 -11.67
C ALA A 133 -0.55 34.25 -11.56
N GLY A 134 -1.62 34.75 -10.95
CA GLY A 134 -1.80 36.17 -10.66
C GLY A 134 -0.74 36.73 -9.70
N LEU A 135 -0.47 36.03 -8.60
CA LEU A 135 0.56 36.40 -7.62
C LEU A 135 1.96 36.39 -8.24
N LYS A 136 2.27 35.37 -9.04
CA LYS A 136 3.55 35.30 -9.78
C LYS A 136 3.69 36.43 -10.75
N GLY A 137 2.63 36.79 -11.50
CA GLY A 137 2.60 37.97 -12.42
C GLY A 137 2.81 39.28 -11.67
N ALA A 138 2.16 39.49 -10.53
CA ALA A 138 2.33 40.66 -9.68
C ALA A 138 3.76 40.76 -9.13
N ALA A 139 4.35 39.66 -8.66
CA ALA A 139 5.74 39.61 -8.21
C ALA A 139 6.72 39.97 -9.35
N GLN A 140 6.47 39.51 -10.59
CA GLN A 140 7.28 39.87 -11.75
C GLN A 140 7.19 41.33 -12.09
N LEU A 141 6.01 41.95 -11.98
CA LEU A 141 5.83 43.38 -12.20
C LEU A 141 6.52 44.23 -11.13
N LEU A 142 6.44 43.79 -9.86
CA LEU A 142 7.17 44.43 -8.77
C LEU A 142 8.69 44.33 -8.95
N ALA A 143 9.22 43.19 -9.39
CA ALA A 143 10.63 43.02 -9.69
C ALA A 143 11.15 44.01 -10.71
N ARG A 144 10.35 44.34 -11.75
CA ARG A 144 10.69 45.34 -12.76
C ARG A 144 10.67 46.76 -12.22
N ARG A 145 9.87 47.08 -11.22
CA ARG A 145 9.73 48.41 -10.63
C ARG A 145 10.69 48.68 -9.49
N SER A 146 11.16 47.66 -8.81
CA SER A 146 12.05 47.75 -7.64
C SER A 146 13.53 47.58 -8.02
N HIS A 147 13.94 48.08 -9.21
CA HIS A 147 15.33 48.06 -9.63
C HIS A 147 16.17 48.94 -8.70
N GLY A 148 17.14 48.30 -7.99
CA GLY A 148 18.04 48.98 -7.06
C GLY A 148 17.74 48.77 -5.58
N ASP A 149 16.59 48.18 -5.23
CA ASP A 149 16.26 47.81 -3.85
C ASP A 149 16.53 46.31 -3.67
N ALA A 150 17.67 45.99 -3.05
CA ALA A 150 18.12 44.60 -2.83
C ALA A 150 17.19 43.81 -1.92
N ASP A 151 16.59 44.45 -0.89
CA ASP A 151 15.69 43.81 0.04
C ASP A 151 14.35 43.49 -0.62
N ALA A 152 13.81 44.44 -1.42
CA ALA A 152 12.59 44.19 -2.20
C ALA A 152 12.80 43.05 -3.22
N GLN A 153 13.93 42.99 -3.90
CA GLN A 153 14.26 41.89 -4.82
C GLN A 153 14.32 40.55 -4.14
N ARG A 154 14.87 40.46 -2.92
CA ARG A 154 14.93 39.25 -2.13
C ARG A 154 13.54 38.75 -1.75
N TYR A 155 12.64 39.64 -1.28
CA TYR A 155 11.26 39.25 -0.95
C TYR A 155 10.47 38.82 -2.19
N ILE A 156 10.65 39.45 -3.33
CA ILE A 156 10.01 39.08 -4.59
C ILE A 156 10.47 37.67 -5.03
N GLU A 157 11.74 37.34 -4.87
CA GLU A 157 12.28 36.02 -5.20
C GLU A 157 11.67 34.93 -4.30
N VAL A 158 11.50 35.20 -3.01
CA VAL A 158 10.81 34.30 -2.08
C VAL A 158 9.36 34.08 -2.51
N ILE A 159 8.62 35.14 -2.84
CA ILE A 159 7.23 35.02 -3.31
C ILE A 159 7.15 34.18 -4.58
N ARG A 160 8.03 34.39 -5.54
CA ARG A 160 8.08 33.61 -6.78
C ARG A 160 8.35 32.14 -6.52
N HIS A 161 9.33 31.86 -5.66
CA HIS A 161 9.70 30.49 -5.28
C HIS A 161 8.53 29.77 -4.60
N GLU A 162 7.83 30.43 -3.68
CA GLU A 162 6.66 29.83 -3.02
C GLU A 162 5.48 29.63 -3.97
N CYS A 163 5.24 30.54 -4.90
CA CYS A 163 4.23 30.37 -5.95
C CYS A 163 4.54 29.15 -6.83
N ASP A 164 5.80 28.97 -7.24
CA ASP A 164 6.23 27.85 -8.06
C ASP A 164 6.16 26.53 -7.27
N ARG A 165 6.51 26.55 -5.98
CA ARG A 165 6.37 25.41 -5.07
C ARG A 165 4.91 24.99 -4.91
N LEU A 166 4.00 25.95 -4.68
CA LEU A 166 2.56 25.67 -4.55
C LEU A 166 1.96 25.16 -5.87
N ALA A 167 2.34 25.73 -7.00
CA ALA A 167 1.91 25.24 -8.30
C ALA A 167 2.36 23.80 -8.55
N ALA A 168 3.61 23.46 -8.22
CA ALA A 168 4.13 22.11 -8.33
C ALA A 168 3.45 21.12 -7.37
N LEU A 169 3.03 21.56 -6.16
CA LEU A 169 2.23 20.74 -5.24
C LEU A 169 0.84 20.45 -5.81
N VAL A 170 0.20 21.46 -6.39
CA VAL A 170 -1.11 21.33 -7.05
C VAL A 170 -1.01 20.43 -8.28
N ASP A 171 0.06 20.55 -9.08
CA ASP A 171 0.29 19.67 -10.22
C ASP A 171 0.46 18.20 -9.82
N ARG A 172 1.20 17.94 -8.76
CA ARG A 172 1.36 16.58 -8.21
C ARG A 172 0.06 15.99 -7.65
N LEU A 173 -0.87 16.84 -7.22
CA LEU A 173 -2.19 16.41 -6.76
C LEU A 173 -3.10 15.92 -7.88
N LEU A 174 -2.95 16.50 -9.08
CA LEU A 174 -3.95 16.40 -10.13
C LEU A 174 -3.56 15.57 -11.32
N ASP A 175 -2.31 15.60 -11.64
CA ASP A 175 -1.80 15.00 -12.86
C ASP A 175 -0.41 14.43 -12.58
N PRO A 176 -0.33 13.18 -12.13
CA PRO A 176 0.90 12.45 -12.35
C PRO A 176 1.13 12.47 -13.86
N ALA A 177 2.36 12.71 -14.28
CA ALA A 177 2.75 12.70 -15.69
C ALA A 177 2.00 11.59 -16.45
N PRO A 178 1.52 11.86 -17.69
CA PRO A 178 0.72 10.87 -18.40
C PRO A 178 1.44 9.52 -18.37
N PRO A 179 0.72 8.41 -18.07
CA PRO A 179 1.36 7.11 -17.94
C PRO A 179 2.14 6.82 -19.22
N GLN A 180 3.42 6.56 -19.08
CA GLN A 180 4.24 6.09 -20.19
C GLN A 180 3.83 4.64 -20.51
N ALA A 181 4.16 4.19 -21.71
CA ALA A 181 3.93 2.80 -22.06
C ALA A 181 4.63 1.89 -21.05
N LEU A 182 3.90 0.90 -20.52
CA LEU A 182 4.50 -0.12 -19.67
C LEU A 182 5.52 -0.90 -20.47
N VAL A 183 6.71 -1.04 -19.93
CA VAL A 183 7.83 -1.78 -20.55
C VAL A 183 8.34 -2.85 -19.59
N PRO A 184 8.95 -3.93 -20.09
CA PRO A 184 9.62 -4.89 -19.23
C PRO A 184 10.62 -4.17 -18.32
N THR A 185 10.44 -4.26 -17.03
CA THR A 185 11.18 -3.48 -16.03
C THR A 185 11.69 -4.39 -14.92
N ASN A 186 12.99 -4.30 -14.65
CA ASN A 186 13.59 -4.95 -13.51
C ASN A 186 13.39 -4.10 -12.25
N VAL A 187 12.61 -4.61 -11.29
CA VAL A 187 12.29 -3.88 -10.04
C VAL A 187 13.52 -3.58 -9.19
N HIS A 188 14.59 -4.41 -9.30
CA HIS A 188 15.82 -4.16 -8.56
C HIS A 188 16.56 -2.92 -9.07
N GLU A 189 16.50 -2.62 -10.38
CA GLU A 189 17.07 -1.39 -10.91
C GLU A 189 16.38 -0.15 -10.37
N ALA A 190 15.04 -0.17 -10.25
CA ALA A 190 14.27 0.90 -9.63
C ALA A 190 14.65 1.07 -8.14
N LEU A 191 14.79 -0.04 -7.40
CA LEU A 191 15.21 -0.02 -5.99
C LEU A 191 16.65 0.49 -5.82
N GLU A 192 17.59 0.12 -6.71
CA GLU A 192 18.96 0.63 -6.65
C GLU A 192 19.03 2.15 -6.95
N ARG A 193 18.20 2.65 -7.88
CA ARG A 193 18.07 4.11 -8.10
C ARG A 193 17.57 4.80 -6.84
N VAL A 194 16.55 4.25 -6.18
CA VAL A 194 16.01 4.79 -4.92
C VAL A 194 17.05 4.76 -3.81
N ARG A 195 17.84 3.68 -3.71
CA ARG A 195 18.93 3.58 -2.73
C ARG A 195 19.96 4.69 -2.92
N LEU A 196 20.39 4.95 -4.17
CA LEU A 196 21.32 6.02 -4.48
C LEU A 196 20.76 7.41 -4.12
N LEU A 197 19.48 7.64 -4.40
CA LEU A 197 18.79 8.88 -4.02
C LEU A 197 18.74 9.05 -2.49
N ALA A 198 18.43 7.97 -1.76
CA ALA A 198 18.36 8.00 -0.30
C ALA A 198 19.73 8.24 0.34
N GLU A 199 20.80 7.63 -0.18
CA GLU A 199 22.16 7.87 0.27
C GLU A 199 22.62 9.32 0.04
N ALA A 200 22.18 9.93 -1.07
CA ALA A 200 22.47 11.32 -1.36
C ALA A 200 21.67 12.30 -0.46
N ASP A 201 20.43 11.98 -0.12
CA ASP A 201 19.53 12.84 0.66
C ASP A 201 19.79 12.72 2.18
N ALA A 202 19.85 11.50 2.70
CA ALA A 202 20.00 11.22 4.13
C ALA A 202 21.46 11.11 4.60
N GLY A 203 22.40 11.00 3.67
CA GLY A 203 23.82 10.79 3.98
C GLY A 203 24.03 9.51 4.79
N TRP A 204 24.89 9.55 5.80
CA TRP A 204 25.22 8.42 6.67
C TRP A 204 24.24 8.22 7.85
N SER A 205 23.16 8.99 7.92
CA SER A 205 22.21 8.94 9.03
C SER A 205 21.27 7.74 8.99
N VAL A 206 21.09 7.11 7.84
CA VAL A 206 20.21 5.95 7.63
C VAL A 206 20.96 4.82 6.94
N ARG A 207 20.85 3.62 7.48
CA ARG A 207 21.41 2.41 6.88
C ARG A 207 20.39 1.74 5.98
N LEU A 208 20.73 1.61 4.69
CA LEU A 208 19.90 0.93 3.70
C LEU A 208 20.37 -0.52 3.52
N LEU A 209 19.50 -1.47 3.84
CA LEU A 209 19.76 -2.91 3.72
C LEU A 209 19.04 -3.48 2.50
N ARG A 210 19.72 -4.33 1.74
CA ARG A 210 19.18 -5.06 0.60
C ARG A 210 18.90 -6.51 0.99
N ASP A 211 17.69 -6.96 0.69
CA ASP A 211 17.25 -8.34 0.88
C ASP A 211 16.44 -8.75 -0.37
N TYR A 212 17.14 -8.87 -1.50
CA TYR A 212 16.56 -9.11 -2.81
C TYR A 212 16.53 -10.59 -3.15
N ASP A 213 15.42 -10.99 -3.76
CA ASP A 213 15.30 -12.29 -4.42
C ASP A 213 15.78 -12.15 -5.88
N PRO A 214 16.95 -12.69 -6.25
CA PRO A 214 17.51 -12.50 -7.59
C PRO A 214 16.76 -13.30 -8.67
N SER A 215 15.83 -14.17 -8.30
CA SER A 215 15.07 -14.99 -9.24
C SER A 215 13.84 -14.30 -9.82
N LEU A 216 13.53 -13.08 -9.36
CA LEU A 216 12.35 -12.35 -9.80
C LEU A 216 12.45 -11.99 -11.29
N PRO A 217 11.38 -12.26 -12.08
CA PRO A 217 11.32 -11.83 -13.46
C PRO A 217 11.08 -10.32 -13.58
N GLU A 218 11.25 -9.80 -14.78
CA GLU A 218 10.77 -8.46 -15.13
C GLU A 218 9.24 -8.41 -15.08
N THR A 219 8.71 -7.23 -14.76
CA THR A 219 7.27 -6.94 -14.83
C THR A 219 7.02 -5.78 -15.78
N MET A 220 5.81 -5.72 -16.35
CA MET A 220 5.39 -4.60 -17.17
C MET A 220 5.14 -3.37 -16.29
N ALA A 221 6.03 -2.38 -16.37
CA ALA A 221 5.96 -1.18 -15.53
C ALA A 221 6.46 0.09 -16.24
N ASP A 222 5.99 1.23 -15.75
CA ASP A 222 6.61 2.53 -15.98
C ASP A 222 7.73 2.70 -14.94
N ALA A 223 8.97 2.51 -15.37
CA ALA A 223 10.15 2.47 -14.50
C ALA A 223 10.35 3.77 -13.70
N ASP A 224 10.02 4.92 -14.28
CA ASP A 224 10.21 6.22 -13.62
C ASP A 224 9.13 6.43 -12.55
N ARG A 225 7.87 6.10 -12.84
CA ARG A 225 6.80 6.18 -11.87
C ARG A 225 6.96 5.16 -10.74
N LEU A 226 7.40 3.95 -11.06
CA LEU A 226 7.73 2.93 -10.05
C LEU A 226 8.85 3.42 -9.14
N THR A 227 9.92 3.98 -9.71
CA THR A 227 11.02 4.59 -8.93
C THR A 227 10.51 5.72 -8.04
N GLN A 228 9.62 6.58 -8.53
CA GLN A 228 9.01 7.66 -7.75
C GLN A 228 8.16 7.13 -6.60
N ALA A 229 7.35 6.09 -6.84
CA ALA A 229 6.54 5.46 -5.79
C ALA A 229 7.43 4.87 -4.69
N LEU A 230 8.44 4.09 -5.06
CA LEU A 230 9.39 3.50 -4.13
C LEU A 230 10.18 4.57 -3.36
N TRP A 231 10.58 5.65 -4.03
CA TRP A 231 11.23 6.79 -3.38
C TRP A 231 10.33 7.43 -2.32
N ASN A 232 9.04 7.62 -2.61
CA ASN A 232 8.10 8.16 -1.65
C ASN A 232 7.98 7.29 -0.39
N LEU A 233 8.03 5.96 -0.53
CA LEU A 233 8.00 5.04 0.60
C LEU A 233 9.30 5.12 1.43
N VAL A 234 10.45 5.08 0.79
CA VAL A 234 11.76 5.18 1.46
C VAL A 234 11.93 6.53 2.14
N ARG A 235 11.55 7.61 1.48
CA ARG A 235 11.58 8.95 2.06
C ARG A 235 10.68 9.06 3.30
N ASN A 236 9.50 8.44 3.29
CA ASN A 236 8.63 8.39 4.47
C ASN A 236 9.30 7.68 5.65
N ALA A 237 10.05 6.61 5.41
CA ALA A 237 10.83 5.91 6.42
C ALA A 237 11.93 6.81 7.01
N ILE A 238 12.70 7.48 6.15
CA ILE A 238 13.75 8.44 6.57
C ILE A 238 13.13 9.55 7.42
N GLU A 239 12.07 10.15 6.94
CA GLU A 239 11.33 11.20 7.63
C GLU A 239 10.63 10.71 8.92
N ALA A 240 10.35 9.41 9.07
CA ALA A 240 9.89 8.82 10.33
C ALA A 240 11.01 8.68 11.37
N GLY A 241 12.24 9.06 11.02
CA GLY A 241 13.41 8.98 11.89
C GLY A 241 13.97 7.56 11.96
N ALA A 242 13.80 6.75 10.94
CA ALA A 242 14.37 5.41 10.86
C ALA A 242 15.91 5.48 10.84
N ALA A 243 16.57 4.65 11.62
CA ALA A 243 18.01 4.44 11.56
C ALA A 243 18.38 3.33 10.55
N GLU A 244 17.41 2.48 10.22
CA GLU A 244 17.56 1.38 9.26
C GLU A 244 16.32 1.26 8.39
N VAL A 245 16.54 1.14 7.08
CA VAL A 245 15.49 0.83 6.09
C VAL A 245 15.93 -0.39 5.30
N ARG A 246 15.09 -1.43 5.27
CA ARG A 246 15.34 -2.65 4.52
C ARG A 246 14.47 -2.68 3.27
N LEU A 247 15.11 -2.87 2.12
CA LEU A 247 14.48 -3.08 0.83
C LEU A 247 14.44 -4.57 0.56
N ARG A 248 13.25 -5.18 0.60
CA ARG A 248 13.08 -6.62 0.42
C ARG A 248 12.22 -6.89 -0.81
N THR A 249 12.60 -7.92 -1.57
CA THR A 249 11.80 -8.41 -2.69
C THR A 249 11.58 -9.91 -2.57
N ARG A 250 10.39 -10.39 -2.93
CA ARG A 250 10.02 -11.82 -2.94
C ARG A 250 9.03 -12.11 -4.06
N ALA A 251 9.02 -13.34 -4.54
CA ALA A 251 7.95 -13.87 -5.38
C ALA A 251 6.71 -14.19 -4.52
N ASP A 252 5.54 -13.86 -5.03
CA ASP A 252 4.28 -14.21 -4.44
C ASP A 252 3.41 -14.96 -5.45
N HIS A 253 2.96 -16.14 -5.10
CA HIS A 253 2.29 -17.05 -6.02
C HIS A 253 0.82 -17.22 -5.66
N ASN A 254 -0.03 -17.38 -6.69
CA ASN A 254 -1.42 -17.82 -6.57
C ASN A 254 -2.25 -17.02 -5.55
N GLY A 255 -2.27 -15.70 -5.69
CA GLY A 255 -3.00 -14.80 -4.80
C GLY A 255 -4.03 -13.94 -5.50
N LEU A 256 -4.55 -12.96 -4.73
CA LEU A 256 -5.45 -11.92 -5.22
C LEU A 256 -4.83 -10.54 -5.00
N ILE A 257 -4.99 -9.67 -6.00
CA ILE A 257 -4.76 -8.23 -5.86
C ILE A 257 -6.12 -7.55 -6.08
N GLY A 258 -6.71 -7.03 -4.99
CA GLY A 258 -8.14 -6.70 -5.01
C GLY A 258 -8.95 -7.97 -5.28
N ASP A 259 -9.79 -7.96 -6.31
CA ASP A 259 -10.59 -9.11 -6.75
C ASP A 259 -9.97 -9.87 -7.92
N LYS A 260 -8.79 -9.43 -8.41
CA LYS A 260 -8.13 -10.04 -9.57
C LYS A 260 -7.15 -11.12 -9.13
N PRO A 261 -7.28 -12.36 -9.62
CA PRO A 261 -6.33 -13.41 -9.36
C PRO A 261 -5.03 -13.18 -10.13
N PHE A 262 -3.91 -13.54 -9.53
CA PHE A 262 -2.61 -13.59 -10.19
C PHE A 262 -1.95 -14.95 -9.98
N ARG A 263 -1.14 -15.38 -10.92
CA ARG A 263 -0.28 -16.56 -10.78
C ARG A 263 1.02 -16.22 -10.08
N LEU A 264 1.60 -15.08 -10.46
CA LEU A 264 2.83 -14.56 -9.89
C LEU A 264 2.70 -13.06 -9.70
N ALA A 265 3.16 -12.57 -8.55
CA ALA A 265 3.34 -11.15 -8.30
C ALA A 265 4.72 -10.91 -7.65
N LEU A 266 5.29 -9.77 -7.94
CA LEU A 266 6.46 -9.27 -7.24
C LEU A 266 5.99 -8.57 -5.97
N ARG A 267 6.51 -9.02 -4.84
CA ARG A 267 6.30 -8.39 -3.54
C ARG A 267 7.53 -7.58 -3.17
N ILE A 268 7.35 -6.28 -3.11
CA ILE A 268 8.39 -5.31 -2.73
C ILE A 268 8.00 -4.77 -1.36
N GLU A 269 8.86 -4.94 -0.37
CA GLU A 269 8.65 -4.48 0.99
C GLU A 269 9.69 -3.42 1.35
N ILE A 270 9.21 -2.28 1.87
CA ILE A 270 10.04 -1.24 2.48
C ILE A 270 9.78 -1.31 3.97
N GLU A 271 10.74 -1.86 4.71
CA GLU A 271 10.68 -2.07 6.16
C GLU A 271 11.56 -1.02 6.86
N ASP A 272 11.02 -0.34 7.86
CA ASP A 272 11.74 0.67 8.64
C ASP A 272 11.57 0.48 10.15
N ASN A 273 12.54 0.98 10.91
CA ASN A 273 12.52 0.99 12.36
C ASN A 273 12.21 2.37 12.97
N GLY A 274 11.52 3.23 12.23
CA GLY A 274 11.12 4.56 12.65
C GLY A 274 10.01 4.56 13.73
N ARG A 275 9.49 5.75 14.01
CA ARG A 275 8.47 5.96 15.07
C ARG A 275 7.11 5.30 14.77
N GLY A 276 6.89 4.81 13.57
CA GLY A 276 5.61 4.22 13.14
C GLY A 276 4.56 5.26 12.74
N VAL A 277 3.40 4.74 12.34
CA VAL A 277 2.22 5.53 12.00
C VAL A 277 1.37 5.73 13.26
N PRO A 278 0.99 6.97 13.61
CA PRO A 278 0.08 7.21 14.73
C PRO A 278 -1.30 6.59 14.48
N ASP A 279 -1.93 6.01 15.52
CA ASP A 279 -3.26 5.38 15.43
C ASP A 279 -4.33 6.32 14.85
N SER A 280 -4.24 7.62 15.16
CA SER A 280 -5.16 8.64 14.64
C SER A 280 -5.10 8.83 13.12
N LEU A 281 -4.04 8.37 12.48
CA LEU A 281 -3.82 8.45 11.04
C LEU A 281 -3.95 7.10 10.34
N ALA A 282 -3.98 5.98 11.07
CA ALA A 282 -3.89 4.63 10.54
C ALA A 282 -4.84 4.37 9.35
N GLU A 283 -6.11 4.74 9.47
CA GLU A 283 -7.11 4.54 8.41
C GLU A 283 -7.02 5.55 7.27
N ARG A 284 -6.25 6.64 7.43
CA ARG A 284 -6.28 7.78 6.53
C ARG A 284 -4.94 8.12 5.88
N ILE A 285 -3.88 7.33 6.11
CA ILE A 285 -2.54 7.68 5.60
C ILE A 285 -2.43 7.73 4.08
N PHE A 286 -3.32 7.05 3.36
CA PHE A 286 -3.38 7.06 1.90
C PHE A 286 -4.28 8.16 1.34
N LEU A 287 -5.03 8.87 2.19
CA LEU A 287 -5.83 10.02 1.74
C LEU A 287 -4.91 11.20 1.39
N PRO A 288 -5.21 11.94 0.32
CA PRO A 288 -4.43 13.11 -0.06
C PRO A 288 -4.45 14.17 1.04
N LEU A 289 -3.33 14.87 1.20
CA LEU A 289 -3.12 15.95 2.19
C LEU A 289 -3.16 15.48 3.66
N VAL A 290 -3.21 14.19 3.92
CA VAL A 290 -3.07 13.65 5.27
C VAL A 290 -1.59 13.50 5.60
N SER A 291 -1.14 14.22 6.61
CA SER A 291 0.24 14.21 7.10
C SER A 291 0.28 14.28 8.62
N GLY A 292 1.13 13.48 9.23
CA GLY A 292 1.47 13.60 10.66
C GLY A 292 2.54 14.65 10.95
N ARG A 293 2.91 15.49 9.96
CA ARG A 293 3.99 16.49 10.06
C ARG A 293 3.53 17.83 9.49
N ALA A 294 4.00 18.91 10.12
CA ALA A 294 3.68 20.27 9.70
C ALA A 294 4.19 20.60 8.28
N GLU A 295 5.34 20.03 7.88
CA GLU A 295 5.96 20.29 6.58
C GLU A 295 5.69 19.19 5.54
N GLY A 296 4.97 18.13 5.92
CA GLY A 296 4.63 17.03 5.02
C GLY A 296 3.52 17.42 4.05
N SER A 297 3.71 17.18 2.75
CA SER A 297 2.69 17.44 1.73
C SER A 297 1.46 16.51 1.84
N GLY A 298 1.60 15.36 2.51
CA GLY A 298 0.55 14.34 2.60
C GLY A 298 0.19 13.68 1.27
N LEU A 299 1.06 13.78 0.24
CA LEU A 299 0.80 13.28 -1.11
C LEU A 299 1.60 12.05 -1.48
N GLY A 300 2.73 11.81 -0.81
CA GLY A 300 3.68 10.77 -1.20
C GLY A 300 3.06 9.37 -1.19
N LEU A 301 2.29 9.02 -0.15
CA LEU A 301 1.63 7.72 -0.04
C LEU A 301 0.46 7.58 -1.00
N THR A 302 -0.31 8.63 -1.22
CA THR A 302 -1.40 8.66 -2.21
C THR A 302 -0.88 8.41 -3.62
N LEU A 303 0.24 9.07 -3.99
CA LEU A 303 0.89 8.87 -5.29
C LEU A 303 1.46 7.44 -5.42
N ALA A 304 2.09 6.92 -4.38
CA ALA A 304 2.61 5.55 -4.39
C ALA A 304 1.47 4.52 -4.56
N GLN A 305 0.33 4.74 -3.90
CA GLN A 305 -0.84 3.88 -4.05
C GLN A 305 -1.45 3.99 -5.46
N GLN A 306 -1.49 5.19 -6.03
CA GLN A 306 -1.97 5.39 -7.40
C GLN A 306 -1.09 4.65 -8.42
N VAL A 307 0.24 4.79 -8.29
CA VAL A 307 1.18 4.04 -9.14
C VAL A 307 0.97 2.54 -9.01
N ALA A 308 0.82 2.01 -7.79
CA ALA A 308 0.52 0.60 -7.59
C ALA A 308 -0.71 0.14 -8.39
N ARG A 309 -1.81 0.90 -8.34
CA ARG A 309 -3.06 0.60 -9.08
C ARG A 309 -2.91 0.67 -10.60
N GLU A 310 -2.21 1.67 -11.10
CA GLU A 310 -1.97 1.83 -12.55
C GLU A 310 -1.17 0.67 -13.13
N HIS A 311 -0.38 0.00 -12.28
CA HIS A 311 0.34 -1.23 -12.62
C HIS A 311 -0.46 -2.50 -12.28
N GLY A 312 -1.77 -2.41 -12.04
CA GLY A 312 -2.60 -3.55 -11.66
C GLY A 312 -2.27 -4.15 -10.30
N GLY A 313 -1.44 -3.45 -9.51
CA GLY A 313 -0.94 -3.87 -8.21
C GLY A 313 -1.73 -3.30 -7.02
N SER A 314 -1.19 -3.49 -5.83
CA SER A 314 -1.72 -2.92 -4.60
C SER A 314 -0.60 -2.44 -3.67
N LEU A 315 -0.88 -1.42 -2.89
CA LEU A 315 -0.01 -0.93 -1.82
C LEU A 315 -0.71 -1.03 -0.48
N ALA A 316 0.01 -1.57 0.47
CA ALA A 316 -0.48 -1.78 1.80
C ALA A 316 0.60 -1.49 2.85
N TYR A 317 0.21 -1.38 4.11
CA TYR A 317 1.17 -1.21 5.18
C TYR A 317 0.74 -1.91 6.46
N ARG A 318 1.72 -2.16 7.33
CA ARG A 318 1.55 -2.50 8.73
C ARG A 318 2.54 -1.66 9.52
N SER A 319 2.14 -1.17 10.67
CA SER A 319 2.98 -0.28 11.46
C SER A 319 2.76 -0.46 12.94
N ARG A 320 3.87 -0.44 13.66
CA ARG A 320 3.97 -0.27 15.11
C ARG A 320 5.22 0.55 15.39
N PRO A 321 5.35 1.21 16.53
CA PRO A 321 6.58 1.93 16.87
C PRO A 321 7.81 1.01 16.76
N GLY A 322 8.82 1.44 16.01
CA GLY A 322 10.03 0.67 15.75
C GLY A 322 9.94 -0.39 14.64
N HIS A 323 8.79 -0.52 13.98
CA HIS A 323 8.65 -1.49 12.87
C HIS A 323 7.47 -1.12 11.97
N THR A 324 7.75 -0.52 10.83
CA THR A 324 6.78 -0.23 9.77
C THR A 324 7.18 -0.97 8.50
N VAL A 325 6.22 -1.56 7.82
CA VAL A 325 6.43 -2.24 6.54
C VAL A 325 5.39 -1.76 5.55
N PHE A 326 5.83 -1.14 4.47
CA PHE A 326 5.00 -0.93 3.29
C PHE A 326 5.21 -2.07 2.31
N THR A 327 4.13 -2.67 1.83
CA THR A 327 4.14 -3.79 0.90
C THR A 327 3.50 -3.38 -0.41
N LEU A 328 4.27 -3.34 -1.47
CA LEU A 328 3.82 -3.14 -2.85
C LEU A 328 3.77 -4.51 -3.55
N LEU A 329 2.62 -4.87 -4.10
CA LEU A 329 2.43 -6.05 -4.94
C LEU A 329 2.23 -5.61 -6.38
N LEU A 330 3.00 -6.18 -7.31
CA LEU A 330 2.88 -5.95 -8.75
C LEU A 330 2.68 -7.30 -9.44
N PRO A 331 1.57 -7.51 -10.19
CA PRO A 331 1.37 -8.75 -10.92
C PRO A 331 2.42 -8.88 -12.04
N VAL A 332 2.84 -10.12 -12.31
CA VAL A 332 3.61 -10.48 -13.49
C VAL A 332 2.64 -11.12 -14.47
N GLU A 333 2.45 -10.48 -15.61
CA GLU A 333 1.64 -11.00 -16.71
C GLU A 333 2.43 -11.98 -17.59
#